data_50600c27637c9213b12189e2ca349a65
#
_entry.id   50600c27637c9213b12189e2ca349a65
#
_cell.length_a   1.000
_cell.length_b   1.000
_cell.length_c   1.000
_cell.angle_alpha   90.00
_cell.angle_beta   90.00
_cell.angle_gamma   90.00
#
_symmetry.space_group_name_H-M   'P 1'
#
loop_
_entity.id
_entity.type
_entity.pdbx_description
1 polymer ?
#
loop_
_entity_poly.entity_id
_entity_poly.type
_entity_poly.pdbx_seq_one_letter_code
_entity_poly.pdbx_strand_id
1 'polypeptide(L)'
;MRSALLLAVMTLPVLASAAHAETVAVLQGLDKTTARVSTFDAPVGQPVRFGRLVITARACVKHPPEEEPESAAFLQIDELRTDERNAVAAQRIFSGWMFASSPALSALENPIYDVSVLDCKSDNTAPAESGSVGK
;
A
#
# COMPACT_ATOMS: atom_id res chain seq x y z
N MET A 1 -43.85 -39.13 -36.78
CA MET A 1 -43.28 -38.89 -35.48
C MET A 1 -41.80 -38.56 -35.65
N ARG A 2 -41.44 -37.27 -35.61
CA ARG A 2 -40.07 -36.83 -35.75
C ARG A 2 -39.77 -35.96 -34.51
N SER A 3 -39.08 -36.53 -33.55
CA SER A 3 -38.61 -35.82 -32.36
C SER A 3 -37.39 -34.96 -32.70
N ALA A 4 -37.56 -33.66 -32.69
CA ALA A 4 -36.47 -32.73 -32.79
C ALA A 4 -35.88 -32.50 -31.39
N LEU A 5 -34.66 -32.95 -31.19
CA LEU A 5 -33.87 -32.75 -29.95
C LEU A 5 -33.21 -31.36 -30.03
N LEU A 6 -33.75 -30.40 -29.31
CA LEU A 6 -33.14 -29.07 -29.16
C LEU A 6 -32.00 -29.13 -28.12
N LEU A 7 -30.76 -29.09 -28.59
CA LEU A 7 -29.59 -28.87 -27.72
C LEU A 7 -29.54 -27.39 -27.36
N ALA A 8 -29.85 -27.09 -26.11
CA ALA A 8 -29.59 -25.76 -25.53
C ALA A 8 -28.12 -25.63 -25.18
N VAL A 9 -27.38 -24.85 -25.96
CA VAL A 9 -25.99 -24.48 -25.62
C VAL A 9 -26.05 -23.39 -24.57
N MET A 10 -25.71 -23.74 -23.32
CA MET A 10 -25.59 -22.83 -22.23
C MET A 10 -24.20 -22.14 -22.28
N THR A 11 -24.15 -20.90 -22.80
CA THR A 11 -22.95 -20.09 -22.78
C THR A 11 -22.79 -19.48 -21.37
N LEU A 12 -21.80 -19.97 -20.60
CA LEU A 12 -21.41 -19.32 -19.37
C LEU A 12 -20.64 -18.03 -19.69
N PRO A 13 -21.00 -16.89 -19.07
CA PRO A 13 -20.18 -15.69 -19.17
C PRO A 13 -18.88 -15.91 -18.38
N VAL A 14 -17.75 -15.85 -19.06
CA VAL A 14 -16.43 -15.77 -18.43
C VAL A 14 -16.31 -14.38 -17.82
N LEU A 15 -16.42 -14.29 -16.51
CA LEU A 15 -16.07 -13.08 -15.76
C LEU A 15 -14.56 -12.90 -15.83
N ALA A 16 -14.09 -12.05 -16.74
CA ALA A 16 -12.72 -11.62 -16.77
C ALA A 16 -12.47 -10.77 -15.51
N SER A 17 -11.75 -11.34 -14.54
CA SER A 17 -11.21 -10.56 -13.42
C SER A 17 -10.18 -9.59 -13.99
N ALA A 18 -10.51 -8.30 -13.99
CA ALA A 18 -9.53 -7.26 -14.29
C ALA A 18 -8.46 -7.28 -13.19
N ALA A 19 -7.24 -7.69 -13.54
CA ALA A 19 -6.09 -7.53 -12.66
C ALA A 19 -5.82 -6.02 -12.50
N HIS A 20 -6.15 -5.47 -11.35
CA HIS A 20 -5.80 -4.10 -11.00
C HIS A 20 -4.33 -4.10 -10.56
N ALA A 21 -3.50 -3.27 -11.22
CA ALA A 21 -2.15 -3.00 -10.74
C ALA A 21 -2.26 -2.38 -9.34
N GLU A 22 -1.65 -3.00 -8.34
CA GLU A 22 -1.63 -2.50 -6.99
C GLU A 22 -0.66 -1.31 -6.89
N THR A 23 -1.11 -0.19 -6.36
CA THR A 23 -0.26 0.96 -6.11
C THR A 23 0.42 0.80 -4.75
N VAL A 24 1.73 1.01 -4.74
CA VAL A 24 2.57 0.85 -3.54
C VAL A 24 3.26 2.17 -3.22
N ALA A 25 3.11 2.64 -1.99
CA ALA A 25 3.91 3.74 -1.47
C ALA A 25 5.26 3.19 -0.98
N VAL A 26 6.36 3.79 -1.44
CA VAL A 26 7.70 3.51 -0.92
C VAL A 26 7.99 4.52 0.18
N LEU A 27 8.16 4.03 1.38
CA LEU A 27 8.33 4.84 2.58
C LEU A 27 9.71 4.66 3.19
N GLN A 28 10.19 5.70 3.83
CA GLN A 28 11.37 5.64 4.68
C GLN A 28 10.96 5.92 6.12
N GLY A 29 11.39 5.03 7.03
CA GLY A 29 11.22 5.19 8.45
C GLY A 29 12.56 5.42 9.13
N LEU A 30 12.61 6.34 10.08
CA LEU A 30 13.74 6.58 10.97
C LEU A 30 13.32 6.31 12.40
N ASP A 31 14.04 5.41 13.07
CA ASP A 31 14.01 5.28 14.52
C ASP A 31 15.09 6.20 15.11
N LYS A 32 14.65 7.28 15.75
CA LYS A 32 15.55 8.31 16.30
C LYS A 32 16.34 7.83 17.52
N THR A 33 15.85 6.83 18.23
CA THR A 33 16.53 6.31 19.43
C THR A 33 17.74 5.45 19.07
N THR A 34 17.66 4.73 17.96
CA THR A 34 18.73 3.86 17.46
C THR A 34 19.45 4.41 16.23
N ALA A 35 18.98 5.55 15.69
CA ALA A 35 19.44 6.14 14.44
C ALA A 35 19.37 5.17 13.25
N ARG A 36 18.40 4.26 13.27
CA ARG A 36 18.20 3.26 12.22
C ARG A 36 17.22 3.76 11.18
N VAL A 37 17.66 3.75 9.92
CA VAL A 37 16.85 4.09 8.75
C VAL A 37 16.46 2.81 8.02
N SER A 38 15.21 2.69 7.65
CA SER A 38 14.68 1.56 6.89
C SER A 38 13.79 2.07 5.76
N THR A 39 13.91 1.47 4.59
CA THR A 39 13.00 1.69 3.46
C THR A 39 12.10 0.47 3.32
N PHE A 40 10.80 0.70 3.18
CA PHE A 40 9.82 -0.37 3.08
C PHE A 40 8.64 0.01 2.20
N ASP A 41 7.98 -1.00 1.68
CA ASP A 41 6.82 -0.86 0.83
C ASP A 41 5.53 -0.87 1.66
N ALA A 42 4.62 0.03 1.33
CA ALA A 42 3.29 0.10 1.89
C ALA A 42 2.25 0.04 0.76
N PRO A 43 1.75 -1.15 0.43
CA PRO A 43 0.68 -1.29 -0.54
C PRO A 43 -0.56 -0.50 -0.09
N VAL A 44 -1.18 0.23 -1.01
CA VAL A 44 -2.34 1.06 -0.70
C VAL A 44 -3.47 0.21 -0.11
N GLY A 45 -4.00 0.62 1.02
CA GLY A 45 -5.06 -0.06 1.74
C GLY A 45 -4.59 -1.14 2.72
N GLN A 46 -3.30 -1.48 2.76
CA GLN A 46 -2.76 -2.50 3.66
C GLN A 46 -1.94 -1.87 4.79
N PRO A 47 -2.24 -2.20 6.06
CA PRO A 47 -1.45 -1.72 7.19
C PRO A 47 -0.05 -2.37 7.19
N VAL A 48 0.98 -1.55 7.43
CA VAL A 48 2.37 -1.98 7.54
C VAL A 48 2.94 -1.54 8.89
N ARG A 49 3.72 -2.41 9.51
CA ARG A 49 4.35 -2.13 10.81
C ARG A 49 5.75 -1.53 10.64
N PHE A 50 6.00 -0.45 11.37
CA PHE A 50 7.33 0.11 11.58
C PHE A 50 7.49 0.46 13.07
N GLY A 51 8.26 -0.33 13.79
CA GLY A 51 8.34 -0.21 15.24
C GLY A 51 6.96 -0.35 15.90
N ARG A 52 6.55 0.66 16.65
CA ARG A 52 5.20 0.76 17.24
C ARG A 52 4.19 1.46 16.37
N LEU A 53 4.58 1.88 15.16
CA LEU A 53 3.67 2.50 14.22
C LEU A 53 2.99 1.45 13.35
N VAL A 54 1.73 1.70 13.06
CA VAL A 54 0.96 1.03 12.01
C VAL A 54 0.63 2.07 10.96
N ILE A 55 1.16 1.90 9.77
CA ILE A 55 1.06 2.87 8.68
C ILE A 55 0.18 2.29 7.60
N THR A 56 -0.85 3.03 7.22
CA THR A 56 -1.73 2.68 6.11
C THR A 56 -1.68 3.79 5.08
N ALA A 57 -1.19 3.48 3.88
CA ALA A 57 -1.30 4.37 2.74
C ALA A 57 -2.70 4.24 2.14
N ARG A 58 -3.44 5.33 2.07
CA ARG A 58 -4.80 5.36 1.48
C ARG A 58 -4.77 5.73 0.01
N ALA A 59 -3.75 6.47 -0.40
CA ALA A 59 -3.50 6.82 -1.79
C ALA A 59 -2.02 7.05 -2.00
N CYS A 60 -1.54 6.82 -3.21
CA CYS A 60 -0.19 7.18 -3.63
C CYS A 60 -0.26 7.64 -5.09
N VAL A 61 0.20 8.84 -5.36
CA VAL A 61 0.13 9.50 -6.68
C VAL A 61 1.52 9.95 -7.08
N LYS A 62 1.91 9.61 -8.29
CA LYS A 62 3.16 10.04 -8.91
C LYS A 62 2.87 10.91 -10.13
N HIS A 63 3.56 12.05 -10.25
CA HIS A 63 3.45 12.87 -11.43
C HIS A 63 3.93 12.13 -12.69
N PRO A 64 3.31 12.37 -13.84
CA PRO A 64 3.78 11.78 -15.09
C PRO A 64 5.17 12.32 -15.46
N PRO A 65 5.94 11.60 -16.32
CA PRO A 65 7.34 11.93 -16.63
C PRO A 65 7.55 13.32 -17.28
N GLU A 66 6.50 13.90 -17.86
CA GLU A 66 6.52 15.22 -18.49
C GLU A 66 6.47 16.38 -17.50
N GLU A 67 6.06 16.10 -16.26
CA GLU A 67 5.96 17.07 -15.18
C GLU A 67 7.17 16.99 -14.26
N GLU A 68 7.31 18.01 -13.40
CA GLU A 68 8.32 17.99 -12.36
C GLU A 68 8.12 16.77 -11.44
N PRO A 69 9.19 16.01 -11.13
CA PRO A 69 9.06 14.80 -10.36
C PRO A 69 8.45 15.04 -8.97
N GLU A 70 7.35 14.39 -8.70
CA GLU A 70 6.68 14.41 -7.40
C GLU A 70 5.99 13.08 -7.15
N SER A 71 6.09 12.62 -5.92
CA SER A 71 5.29 11.53 -5.40
C SER A 71 4.62 11.98 -4.10
N ALA A 72 3.33 11.76 -3.99
CA ALA A 72 2.56 12.12 -2.82
C ALA A 72 1.73 10.91 -2.34
N ALA A 73 1.72 10.68 -1.03
CA ALA A 73 0.91 9.64 -0.44
C ALA A 73 0.03 10.20 0.68
N PHE A 74 -1.22 9.75 0.73
CA PHE A 74 -2.08 9.99 1.88
C PHE A 74 -1.85 8.88 2.89
N LEU A 75 -1.27 9.23 4.03
CA LEU A 75 -0.94 8.30 5.09
C LEU A 75 -1.85 8.49 6.30
N GLN A 76 -2.24 7.38 6.89
CA GLN A 76 -2.81 7.31 8.21
C GLN A 76 -1.86 6.51 9.09
N ILE A 77 -1.42 7.10 10.19
CA ILE A 77 -0.43 6.48 11.08
C ILE A 77 -1.04 6.38 12.47
N ASP A 78 -1.08 5.16 12.96
CA ASP A 78 -1.50 4.84 14.32
C ASP A 78 -0.29 4.42 15.15
N GLU A 79 -0.21 4.87 16.37
CA GLU A 79 0.79 4.40 17.33
C GLU A 79 0.16 3.38 18.27
N LEU A 80 0.80 2.23 18.42
CA LEU A 80 0.41 1.22 19.39
C LEU A 80 0.93 1.64 20.77
N ARG A 81 0.01 1.84 21.70
CA ARG A 81 0.31 2.19 23.10
C ARG A 81 -0.20 1.10 24.01
N THR A 82 0.59 0.78 25.02
CA THR A 82 0.21 -0.11 26.09
C THR A 82 -0.23 0.71 27.29
N ASP A 83 -1.40 0.45 27.82
CA ASP A 83 -1.89 1.10 29.03
C ASP A 83 -1.35 0.42 30.30
N GLU A 84 -1.72 0.97 31.45
CA GLU A 84 -1.30 0.43 32.76
C GLU A 84 -1.78 -1.00 33.03
N ARG A 85 -2.76 -1.47 32.27
CA ARG A 85 -3.32 -2.85 32.36
C ARG A 85 -2.70 -3.81 31.34
N ASN A 86 -1.64 -3.41 30.64
CA ASN A 86 -1.02 -4.13 29.53
C ASN A 86 -1.96 -4.34 28.32
N ALA A 87 -3.05 -3.58 28.20
CA ALA A 87 -3.88 -3.57 27.01
C ALA A 87 -3.23 -2.71 25.94
N VAL A 88 -3.12 -3.24 24.72
CA VAL A 88 -2.58 -2.52 23.56
C VAL A 88 -3.72 -1.85 22.82
N ALA A 89 -3.62 -0.54 22.63
CA ALA A 89 -4.57 0.26 21.85
C ALA A 89 -3.84 1.03 20.75
N ALA A 90 -4.47 1.19 19.60
CA ALA A 90 -3.99 2.01 18.50
C ALA A 90 -4.53 3.43 18.65
N GLN A 91 -3.65 4.42 18.60
CA GLN A 91 -4.03 5.83 18.60
C GLN A 91 -3.57 6.49 17.32
N ARG A 92 -4.49 7.13 16.59
CA ARG A 92 -4.15 7.91 15.39
C ARG A 92 -3.31 9.11 15.78
N ILE A 93 -2.10 9.19 15.22
CA ILE A 93 -1.16 10.29 15.45
C ILE A 93 -0.92 11.13 14.21
N PHE A 94 -1.28 10.63 13.04
CA PHE A 94 -1.15 11.36 11.78
C PHE A 94 -2.21 10.91 10.77
N SER A 95 -2.76 11.87 10.04
CA SER A 95 -3.62 11.62 8.87
C SER A 95 -3.47 12.80 7.90
N GLY A 96 -2.89 12.56 6.75
CA GLY A 96 -2.67 13.62 5.76
C GLY A 96 -1.78 13.20 4.60
N TRP A 97 -1.56 14.15 3.70
CA TRP A 97 -0.68 14.00 2.57
C TRP A 97 0.77 14.27 2.96
N MET A 98 1.67 13.40 2.53
CA MET A 98 3.11 13.61 2.55
C MET A 98 3.66 13.66 1.14
N PHE A 99 4.65 14.53 0.92
CA PHE A 99 5.25 14.80 -0.40
C PHE A 99 6.72 14.43 -0.40
N ALA A 100 7.16 13.66 -1.41
CA ALA A 100 8.54 13.22 -1.52
C ALA A 100 9.52 14.40 -1.74
N SER A 101 9.11 15.40 -2.53
CA SER A 101 9.94 16.58 -2.81
C SER A 101 10.04 17.56 -1.63
N SER A 102 9.09 17.52 -0.71
CA SER A 102 8.97 18.48 0.39
C SER A 102 8.54 17.80 1.69
N PRO A 103 9.35 16.92 2.26
CA PRO A 103 8.97 16.15 3.45
C PRO A 103 8.66 17.01 4.68
N ALA A 104 9.17 18.24 4.73
CA ALA A 104 8.92 19.15 5.85
C ALA A 104 7.55 19.83 5.82
N LEU A 105 6.82 19.80 4.69
CA LEU A 105 5.50 20.43 4.59
C LEU A 105 4.44 19.72 5.43
N SER A 106 4.57 18.43 5.57
CA SER A 106 3.63 17.60 6.34
C SER A 106 4.42 16.48 7.00
N ALA A 107 4.93 16.73 8.19
CA ALA A 107 5.79 15.81 8.91
C ALA A 107 5.02 15.13 10.04
N LEU A 108 5.37 13.88 10.30
CA LEU A 108 4.97 13.20 11.52
C LEU A 108 5.72 13.82 12.71
N GLU A 109 5.00 14.45 13.62
CA GLU A 109 5.57 14.95 14.87
C GLU A 109 5.54 13.85 15.93
N ASN A 110 6.58 13.04 15.95
CA ASN A 110 6.74 11.97 16.93
C ASN A 110 8.17 12.02 17.51
N PRO A 111 8.36 11.88 18.83
CA PRO A 111 9.69 11.98 19.43
C PRO A 111 10.62 10.80 19.11
N ILE A 112 10.05 9.66 18.68
CA ILE A 112 10.80 8.41 18.47
C ILE A 112 10.96 8.11 16.99
N TYR A 113 9.94 8.38 16.16
CA TYR A 113 9.89 7.95 14.76
C TYR A 113 9.69 9.13 13.81
N ASP A 114 10.37 9.07 12.67
CA ASP A 114 10.04 9.85 11.49
C ASP A 114 9.60 8.90 10.36
N VAL A 115 8.66 9.38 9.56
CA VAL A 115 8.20 8.68 8.36
C VAL A 115 8.18 9.68 7.21
N SER A 116 8.70 9.30 6.06
CA SER A 116 8.66 10.10 4.85
C SER A 116 8.32 9.26 3.64
N VAL A 117 7.72 9.89 2.64
CA VAL A 117 7.42 9.28 1.34
C VAL A 117 8.63 9.44 0.43
N LEU A 118 9.07 8.37 -0.21
CA LEU A 118 10.14 8.40 -1.21
C LEU A 118 9.59 8.34 -2.63
N ASP A 119 8.62 7.45 -2.88
CA ASP A 119 8.13 7.17 -4.22
C ASP A 119 6.75 6.52 -4.18
N CYS A 120 6.09 6.49 -5.33
CA CYS A 120 4.93 5.65 -5.62
C CYS A 120 5.27 4.74 -6.80
N LYS A 121 5.04 3.46 -6.65
CA LYS A 121 5.24 2.49 -7.72
C LYS A 121 3.99 1.65 -7.95
N SER A 122 3.85 1.09 -9.15
CA SER A 122 2.84 0.08 -9.42
C SER A 122 3.48 -1.28 -9.24
N ASP A 123 2.90 -2.10 -8.37
CA ASP A 123 3.30 -3.49 -8.28
C ASP A 123 2.58 -4.28 -9.37
N ASN A 124 3.28 -4.50 -10.48
CA ASN A 124 2.84 -5.35 -11.57
C ASN A 124 3.20 -6.82 -11.33
N THR A 125 3.32 -7.22 -10.07
CA THR A 125 3.35 -8.63 -9.74
C THR A 125 1.95 -9.22 -10.02
N ALA A 126 1.68 -9.42 -11.32
CA ALA A 126 0.74 -10.45 -11.69
C ALA A 126 1.21 -11.72 -10.95
N PRO A 127 0.30 -12.48 -10.31
CA PRO A 127 0.68 -13.78 -9.79
C PRO A 127 1.39 -14.48 -10.94
N ALA A 128 2.66 -14.83 -10.72
CA ALA A 128 3.36 -15.64 -11.68
C ALA A 128 2.49 -16.88 -11.84
N GLU A 129 1.81 -16.97 -12.97
CA GLU A 129 1.30 -18.25 -13.42
C GLU A 129 2.52 -19.15 -13.37
N SER A 130 2.50 -20.07 -12.45
CA SER A 130 3.41 -21.19 -12.49
C SER A 130 3.11 -21.89 -13.80
N GLY A 131 3.70 -21.39 -14.86
CA GLY A 131 3.75 -22.07 -16.12
C GLY A 131 4.39 -23.41 -15.84
N SER A 132 3.55 -24.41 -15.68
CA SER A 132 3.95 -25.79 -15.78
C SER A 132 4.66 -25.91 -17.13
N VAL A 133 5.97 -25.82 -17.10
CA VAL A 133 6.77 -26.28 -18.23
C VAL A 133 6.65 -27.80 -18.22
N GLY A 134 5.55 -28.27 -18.77
CA GLY A 134 5.41 -29.65 -19.16
C GLY A 134 6.40 -29.91 -20.29
N LYS A 135 7.35 -30.74 -20.03
CA LYS A 135 8.16 -31.32 -21.06
C LYS A 135 7.39 -32.50 -21.68
#